data_63b3345171e8bef53dbf697f816d79fa
#
_entry.id   63b3345171e8bef53dbf697f816d79fa
#
_cell.length_a   1.000
_cell.length_b   1.000
_cell.length_c   1.000
_cell.angle_alpha   90.00
_cell.angle_beta   90.00
_cell.angle_gamma   90.00
#
_symmetry.space_group_name_H-M   'P 1'
#
loop_
_entity.id
_entity.type
_entity.pdbx_description
1 polymer ?
#
loop_
_entity_poly.entity_id
_entity_poly.type
_entity_poly.pdbx_seq_one_letter_code
_entity_poly.pdbx_strand_id
1 'polypeptide(L)'
;MYPELGQLALILSLLLAVLLSVVPLAGALTGRDSLQAFARPLASGMFVFTALAFAILTHAFLVDDFSVAYVANNSNSMLPWYYKFSAVWGGHEGSLLLWILMLIGWTLAVAIFSRKLPSVMVSQVLSVLGMVSVGFLLFIILTSNPFDRLLPNVPADGQDLNPLLQDIGLIMHPPMLY
;
A
#
# COMPACT_ATOMS: atom_id res chain seq x y z
N MET A 1 -14.57 -2.38 -11.99
CA MET A 1 -13.33 -2.23 -12.83
C MET A 1 -12.18 -1.54 -12.09
N TYR A 2 -12.37 -0.38 -11.41
CA TYR A 2 -11.29 0.25 -10.65
C TYR A 2 -10.78 -0.58 -9.46
N PRO A 3 -11.62 -1.20 -8.61
CA PRO A 3 -11.13 -2.01 -7.50
C PRO A 3 -10.28 -3.21 -7.93
N GLU A 4 -10.62 -3.83 -9.06
CA GLU A 4 -9.83 -4.93 -9.63
C GLU A 4 -8.43 -4.47 -10.08
N LEU A 5 -8.32 -3.22 -10.58
CA LEU A 5 -7.01 -2.62 -10.88
C LEU A 5 -6.21 -2.34 -9.60
N GLY A 6 -6.88 -1.94 -8.51
CA GLY A 6 -6.26 -1.79 -7.19
C GLY A 6 -5.69 -3.10 -6.67
N GLN A 7 -6.49 -4.17 -6.76
CA GLN A 7 -6.06 -5.52 -6.41
C GLN A 7 -4.88 -5.99 -7.26
N LEU A 8 -4.94 -5.78 -8.57
CA LEU A 8 -3.84 -6.09 -9.48
C LEU A 8 -2.57 -5.32 -9.11
N ALA A 9 -2.69 -4.04 -8.78
CA ALA A 9 -1.57 -3.21 -8.36
C ALA A 9 -0.90 -3.76 -7.07
N LEU A 10 -1.69 -4.21 -6.06
CA LEU A 10 -1.14 -4.87 -4.87
C LEU A 10 -0.40 -6.17 -5.21
N ILE A 11 -0.94 -6.98 -6.11
CA ILE A 11 -0.30 -8.22 -6.56
C ILE A 11 1.02 -7.91 -7.30
N LEU A 12 1.05 -6.90 -8.16
CA LEU A 12 2.27 -6.49 -8.85
C LEU A 12 3.31 -5.92 -7.86
N SER A 13 2.87 -5.15 -6.88
CA SER A 13 3.75 -4.69 -5.80
C SER A 13 4.35 -5.85 -5.01
N LEU A 14 3.55 -6.89 -4.67
CA LEU A 14 4.04 -8.10 -4.01
C LEU A 14 5.08 -8.84 -4.86
N LEU A 15 4.84 -9.01 -6.16
CA LEU A 15 5.80 -9.65 -7.05
C LEU A 15 7.13 -8.89 -7.08
N LEU A 16 7.08 -7.55 -7.16
CA LEU A 16 8.28 -6.72 -7.12
C LEU A 16 8.98 -6.76 -5.75
N ALA A 17 8.22 -6.86 -4.64
CA ALA A 17 8.78 -7.04 -3.30
C ALA A 17 9.52 -8.38 -3.17
N VAL A 18 8.97 -9.47 -3.72
CA VAL A 18 9.63 -10.78 -3.76
C VAL A 18 10.92 -10.71 -4.59
N LEU A 19 10.87 -10.11 -5.77
CA LEU A 19 12.07 -9.93 -6.60
C LEU A 19 13.12 -9.05 -5.91
N LEU A 20 12.69 -7.97 -5.24
CA LEU A 20 13.58 -7.10 -4.46
C LEU A 20 14.25 -7.85 -3.30
N SER A 21 13.52 -8.77 -2.67
CA SER A 21 14.03 -9.59 -1.56
C SER A 21 15.14 -10.54 -2.00
N VAL A 22 15.04 -11.11 -3.20
CA VAL A 22 15.89 -12.23 -3.64
C VAL A 22 16.99 -11.80 -4.61
N VAL A 23 16.65 -11.04 -5.66
CA VAL A 23 17.56 -10.79 -6.78
C VAL A 23 18.79 -9.95 -6.37
N PRO A 24 18.63 -8.78 -5.71
CA PRO A 24 19.78 -7.98 -5.30
C PRO A 24 20.60 -8.65 -4.20
N LEU A 25 19.95 -9.43 -3.31
CA LEU A 25 20.63 -10.17 -2.26
C LEU A 25 21.53 -11.25 -2.87
N ALA A 26 21.01 -12.02 -3.83
CA ALA A 26 21.81 -12.99 -4.56
C ALA A 26 22.99 -12.32 -5.29
N GLY A 27 22.79 -11.13 -5.85
CA GLY A 27 23.85 -10.32 -6.43
C GLY A 27 24.93 -9.91 -5.44
N ALA A 28 24.51 -9.48 -4.24
CA ALA A 28 25.41 -9.09 -3.15
C ALA A 28 26.25 -10.29 -2.63
N LEU A 29 25.64 -11.48 -2.51
CA LEU A 29 26.30 -12.70 -2.04
C LEU A 29 27.24 -13.33 -3.08
N THR A 30 26.93 -13.19 -4.38
CA THR A 30 27.71 -13.77 -5.46
C THR A 30 28.68 -12.81 -6.13
N GLY A 31 28.73 -11.55 -5.69
CA GLY A 31 29.57 -10.52 -6.30
C GLY A 31 29.13 -10.10 -7.71
N ARG A 32 27.86 -10.29 -8.08
CA ARG A 32 27.32 -9.94 -9.40
C ARG A 32 26.66 -8.56 -9.40
N ASP A 33 27.38 -7.55 -9.88
CA ASP A 33 26.89 -6.17 -9.93
C ASP A 33 25.63 -6.00 -10.78
N SER A 34 25.47 -6.80 -11.83
CA SER A 34 24.27 -6.79 -12.68
C SER A 34 23.00 -7.12 -11.92
N LEU A 35 23.03 -8.04 -10.94
CA LEU A 35 21.89 -8.38 -10.10
C LEU A 35 21.66 -7.31 -9.03
N GLN A 36 22.73 -6.73 -8.48
CA GLN A 36 22.61 -5.62 -7.51
C GLN A 36 21.94 -4.38 -8.13
N ALA A 37 22.18 -4.13 -9.42
CA ALA A 37 21.61 -3.00 -10.14
C ALA A 37 20.07 -3.01 -10.18
N PHE A 38 19.43 -4.17 -10.01
CA PHE A 38 17.97 -4.30 -9.95
C PHE A 38 17.35 -3.74 -8.65
N ALA A 39 18.12 -3.53 -7.59
CA ALA A 39 17.58 -3.10 -6.30
C ALA A 39 16.73 -1.80 -6.39
N ARG A 40 17.26 -0.79 -7.06
CA ARG A 40 16.58 0.52 -7.17
C ARG A 40 15.36 0.50 -8.09
N PRO A 41 15.40 -0.05 -9.32
CA PRO A 41 14.22 -0.17 -10.17
C PRO A 41 13.10 -0.96 -9.50
N LEU A 42 13.42 -2.08 -8.83
CA LEU A 42 12.42 -2.90 -8.14
C LEU A 42 11.76 -2.13 -6.98
N ALA A 43 12.54 -1.42 -6.16
CA ALA A 43 12.01 -0.56 -5.09
C ALA A 43 11.10 0.56 -5.65
N SER A 44 11.51 1.18 -6.76
CA SER A 44 10.71 2.23 -7.42
C SER A 44 9.40 1.69 -7.98
N GLY A 45 9.44 0.55 -8.65
CA GLY A 45 8.23 -0.10 -9.20
C GLY A 45 7.26 -0.52 -8.09
N MET A 46 7.78 -1.09 -6.99
CA MET A 46 6.99 -1.47 -5.82
C MET A 46 6.25 -0.25 -5.24
N PHE A 47 6.93 0.91 -5.11
CA PHE A 47 6.31 2.14 -4.65
C PHE A 47 5.20 2.61 -5.60
N VAL A 48 5.45 2.63 -6.91
CA VAL A 48 4.46 3.07 -7.91
C VAL A 48 3.19 2.25 -7.82
N PHE A 49 3.28 0.93 -7.75
CA PHE A 49 2.10 0.07 -7.68
C PHE A 49 1.37 0.16 -6.35
N THR A 50 2.08 0.28 -5.22
CA THR A 50 1.42 0.48 -3.92
C THR A 50 0.73 1.85 -3.84
N ALA A 51 1.37 2.90 -4.35
CA ALA A 51 0.77 4.23 -4.43
C ALA A 51 -0.45 4.26 -5.36
N LEU A 52 -0.40 3.53 -6.48
CA LEU A 52 -1.55 3.36 -7.37
C LEU A 52 -2.71 2.64 -6.67
N ALA A 53 -2.45 1.58 -5.92
CA ALA A 53 -3.47 0.88 -5.14
C ALA A 53 -4.13 1.83 -4.12
N PHE A 54 -3.33 2.60 -3.39
CA PHE A 54 -3.85 3.59 -2.42
C PHE A 54 -4.67 4.69 -3.11
N ALA A 55 -4.22 5.20 -4.27
CA ALA A 55 -4.96 6.18 -5.05
C ALA A 55 -6.30 5.64 -5.57
N ILE A 56 -6.33 4.37 -6.01
CA ILE A 56 -7.57 3.71 -6.44
C ILE A 56 -8.55 3.54 -5.28
N LEU A 57 -8.07 3.13 -4.10
CA LEU A 57 -8.92 3.03 -2.91
C LEU A 57 -9.47 4.41 -2.53
N THR A 58 -8.63 5.45 -2.53
CA THR A 58 -9.05 6.84 -2.29
C THR A 58 -10.12 7.27 -3.29
N HIS A 59 -9.94 6.98 -4.56
CA HIS A 59 -10.94 7.26 -5.59
C HIS A 59 -12.26 6.53 -5.31
N ALA A 60 -12.23 5.26 -4.91
CA ALA A 60 -13.43 4.50 -4.58
C ALA A 60 -14.25 5.14 -3.44
N PHE A 61 -13.59 5.67 -2.41
CA PHE A 61 -14.24 6.46 -1.35
C PHE A 61 -14.86 7.75 -1.86
N LEU A 62 -14.15 8.49 -2.70
CA LEU A 62 -14.62 9.79 -3.20
C LEU A 62 -15.80 9.69 -4.18
N VAL A 63 -15.95 8.56 -4.88
CA VAL A 63 -17.06 8.32 -5.81
C VAL A 63 -18.16 7.44 -5.25
N ASP A 64 -18.10 7.09 -3.96
CA ASP A 64 -19.08 6.24 -3.26
C ASP A 64 -19.26 4.86 -3.93
N ASP A 65 -18.16 4.19 -4.28
CA ASP A 65 -18.22 2.84 -4.86
C ASP A 65 -18.53 1.80 -3.77
N PHE A 66 -19.81 1.73 -3.35
CA PHE A 66 -20.28 0.78 -2.33
C PHE A 66 -20.24 -0.68 -2.77
N SER A 67 -19.83 -0.99 -3.99
CA SER A 67 -19.51 -2.35 -4.38
C SER A 67 -18.23 -2.87 -3.72
N VAL A 68 -17.39 -1.98 -3.17
CA VAL A 68 -16.23 -2.30 -2.35
C VAL A 68 -16.68 -2.41 -0.88
N ALA A 69 -16.46 -3.55 -0.26
CA ALA A 69 -16.90 -3.82 1.12
C ALA A 69 -16.35 -2.78 2.12
N TYR A 70 -15.09 -2.44 1.97
CA TYR A 70 -14.42 -1.46 2.84
C TYR A 70 -15.04 -0.07 2.73
N VAL A 71 -15.39 0.41 1.52
CA VAL A 71 -16.06 1.69 1.30
C VAL A 71 -17.46 1.66 1.91
N ALA A 72 -18.25 0.60 1.64
CA ALA A 72 -19.60 0.46 2.16
C ALA A 72 -19.67 0.42 3.69
N ASN A 73 -18.64 -0.09 4.36
CA ASN A 73 -18.59 -0.21 5.81
C ASN A 73 -18.06 1.06 6.52
N ASN A 74 -17.43 1.99 5.80
CA ASN A 74 -16.72 3.13 6.42
C ASN A 74 -17.07 4.49 5.78
N SER A 75 -18.07 4.57 4.90
CA SER A 75 -18.47 5.81 4.22
C SER A 75 -19.93 5.76 3.78
N ASN A 76 -20.58 6.90 3.62
CA ASN A 76 -21.90 7.02 3.02
C ASN A 76 -21.98 8.22 2.05
N SER A 77 -23.07 8.30 1.29
CA SER A 77 -23.28 9.33 0.27
C SER A 77 -23.36 10.75 0.83
N MET A 78 -23.83 10.92 2.06
CA MET A 78 -23.98 12.21 2.73
C MET A 78 -22.72 12.72 3.43
N LEU A 79 -21.69 11.87 3.52
CA LEU A 79 -20.44 12.23 4.19
C LEU A 79 -19.68 13.28 3.39
N PRO A 80 -19.21 14.40 3.98
CA PRO A 80 -18.37 15.40 3.31
C PRO A 80 -17.09 14.80 2.73
N TRP A 81 -16.65 15.28 1.57
CA TRP A 81 -15.51 14.72 0.82
C TRP A 81 -14.21 14.60 1.65
N TYR A 82 -13.95 15.54 2.56
CA TYR A 82 -12.75 15.50 3.41
C TYR A 82 -12.79 14.37 4.44
N TYR A 83 -13.98 13.98 4.90
CA TYR A 83 -14.14 12.79 5.74
C TYR A 83 -14.08 11.51 4.90
N LYS A 84 -14.60 11.50 3.66
CA LYS A 84 -14.40 10.37 2.74
C LYS A 84 -12.93 10.13 2.48
N PHE A 85 -12.13 11.20 2.31
CA PHE A 85 -10.69 11.09 2.15
C PHE A 85 -10.01 10.52 3.41
N SER A 86 -10.37 10.99 4.59
CA SER A 86 -9.79 10.46 5.85
C SER A 86 -10.28 9.05 6.19
N ALA A 87 -11.48 8.67 5.75
CA ALA A 87 -12.03 7.33 5.92
C ALA A 87 -11.20 6.25 5.20
N VAL A 88 -10.40 6.62 4.20
CA VAL A 88 -9.50 5.69 3.51
C VAL A 88 -8.60 4.93 4.48
N TRP A 89 -8.16 5.56 5.58
CA TRP A 89 -7.38 4.92 6.65
C TRP A 89 -8.14 4.82 7.98
N GLY A 90 -9.44 5.06 7.95
CA GLY A 90 -10.30 5.01 9.13
C GLY A 90 -10.60 3.61 9.65
N GLY A 91 -10.35 2.57 8.87
CA GLY A 91 -10.51 1.17 9.24
C GLY A 91 -9.21 0.38 9.06
N HIS A 92 -9.26 -0.90 9.44
CA HIS A 92 -8.09 -1.78 9.49
C HIS A 92 -7.41 -1.96 8.12
N GLU A 93 -8.18 -2.21 7.07
CA GLU A 93 -7.68 -2.54 5.74
C GLU A 93 -6.94 -1.35 5.10
N GLY A 94 -7.55 -0.18 5.12
CA GLY A 94 -6.93 1.02 4.54
C GLY A 94 -5.80 1.59 5.40
N SER A 95 -5.89 1.43 6.73
CA SER A 95 -4.82 1.80 7.66
C SER A 95 -3.55 0.98 7.41
N LEU A 96 -3.69 -0.33 7.21
CA LEU A 96 -2.57 -1.20 6.83
C LEU A 96 -2.01 -0.85 5.45
N LEU A 97 -2.87 -0.51 4.49
CA LEU A 97 -2.42 -0.07 3.17
C LEU A 97 -1.63 1.25 3.24
N LEU A 98 -2.04 2.19 4.09
CA LEU A 98 -1.28 3.41 4.34
C LEU A 98 0.07 3.09 4.99
N TRP A 99 0.08 2.20 5.98
CA TRP A 99 1.31 1.80 6.67
C TRP A 99 2.34 1.19 5.70
N ILE A 100 1.90 0.23 4.87
CA ILE A 100 2.81 -0.37 3.88
C ILE A 100 3.25 0.65 2.82
N LEU A 101 2.39 1.59 2.43
CA LEU A 101 2.77 2.67 1.52
C LEU A 101 3.89 3.54 2.12
N MET A 102 3.83 3.86 3.41
CA MET A 102 4.87 4.62 4.09
C MET A 102 6.17 3.81 4.22
N LEU A 103 6.12 2.52 4.55
CA LEU A 103 7.29 1.64 4.60
C LEU A 103 7.96 1.54 3.22
N ILE A 104 7.18 1.35 2.17
CA ILE A 104 7.68 1.29 0.79
C ILE A 104 8.18 2.68 0.34
N GLY A 105 7.57 3.78 0.81
CA GLY A 105 8.06 5.13 0.62
C GLY A 105 9.45 5.33 1.20
N TRP A 106 9.69 4.85 2.42
CA TRP A 106 11.02 4.84 3.03
C TRP A 106 12.00 3.93 2.28
N THR A 107 11.54 2.78 1.77
CA THR A 107 12.35 1.90 0.91
C THR A 107 12.80 2.63 -0.36
N LEU A 108 11.90 3.39 -0.99
CA LEU A 108 12.23 4.25 -2.14
C LEU A 108 13.21 5.37 -1.75
N ALA A 109 13.00 6.00 -0.59
CA ALA A 109 13.91 7.04 -0.10
C ALA A 109 15.32 6.48 0.10
N VAL A 110 15.47 5.30 0.70
CA VAL A 110 16.76 4.60 0.79
C VAL A 110 17.36 4.38 -0.60
N ALA A 111 16.56 3.89 -1.56
CA ALA A 111 17.04 3.64 -2.94
C ALA A 111 17.56 4.92 -3.63
N ILE A 112 16.91 6.07 -3.38
CA ILE A 112 17.28 7.36 -4.00
C ILE A 112 18.49 7.99 -3.31
N PHE A 113 18.48 8.05 -1.97
CA PHE A 113 19.48 8.82 -1.20
C PHE A 113 20.76 8.03 -0.90
N SER A 114 20.79 6.71 -1.08
CA SER A 114 21.96 5.85 -0.84
C SER A 114 22.95 5.78 -2.01
N ARG A 115 22.93 6.74 -2.95
CA ARG A 115 23.77 6.69 -4.17
C ARG A 115 25.27 6.70 -3.91
N LYS A 116 25.70 7.23 -2.75
CA LYS A 116 27.12 7.32 -2.37
C LYS A 116 27.60 6.11 -1.56
N LEU A 117 26.70 5.18 -1.21
CA LEU A 117 27.04 3.99 -0.45
C LEU A 117 27.45 2.82 -1.36
N PRO A 118 28.25 1.86 -0.85
CA PRO A 118 28.61 0.66 -1.60
C PRO A 118 27.37 -0.11 -2.09
N SER A 119 27.39 -0.56 -3.34
CA SER A 119 26.25 -1.25 -3.99
C SER A 119 25.81 -2.51 -3.23
N VAL A 120 26.76 -3.25 -2.68
CA VAL A 120 26.52 -4.45 -1.85
C VAL A 120 25.67 -4.11 -0.64
N MET A 121 26.03 -3.05 0.12
CA MET A 121 25.29 -2.62 1.31
C MET A 121 23.87 -2.17 0.94
N VAL A 122 23.73 -1.35 -0.10
CA VAL A 122 22.43 -0.87 -0.57
C VAL A 122 21.52 -2.04 -0.99
N SER A 123 22.08 -3.01 -1.73
CA SER A 123 21.35 -4.20 -2.16
C SER A 123 20.87 -5.04 -0.98
N GLN A 124 21.71 -5.25 0.03
CA GLN A 124 21.33 -5.99 1.24
C GLN A 124 20.22 -5.28 2.02
N VAL A 125 20.35 -3.96 2.26
CA VAL A 125 19.34 -3.18 2.98
C VAL A 125 18.01 -3.19 2.22
N LEU A 126 18.01 -2.92 0.93
CA LEU A 126 16.78 -2.93 0.13
C LEU A 126 16.15 -4.32 0.06
N SER A 127 16.95 -5.38 0.04
CA SER A 127 16.42 -6.75 0.07
C SER A 127 15.73 -7.08 1.40
N VAL A 128 16.29 -6.64 2.53
CA VAL A 128 15.64 -6.81 3.85
C VAL A 128 14.33 -6.03 3.91
N LEU A 129 14.30 -4.78 3.44
CA LEU A 129 13.06 -3.98 3.36
C LEU A 129 12.04 -4.64 2.42
N GLY A 130 12.51 -5.26 1.32
CA GLY A 130 11.67 -6.07 0.45
C GLY A 130 11.04 -7.25 1.18
N MET A 131 11.81 -8.01 1.97
CA MET A 131 11.29 -9.14 2.77
C MET A 131 10.21 -8.71 3.75
N VAL A 132 10.42 -7.60 4.46
CA VAL A 132 9.40 -7.03 5.36
C VAL A 132 8.14 -6.65 4.57
N SER A 133 8.32 -6.00 3.42
CA SER A 133 7.20 -5.61 2.54
C SER A 133 6.41 -6.81 2.02
N VAL A 134 7.08 -7.94 1.71
CA VAL A 134 6.40 -9.20 1.33
C VAL A 134 5.45 -9.67 2.43
N GLY A 135 5.91 -9.68 3.70
CA GLY A 135 5.07 -10.09 4.82
C GLY A 135 3.81 -9.21 4.96
N PHE A 136 3.95 -7.90 4.90
CA PHE A 136 2.83 -6.97 4.97
C PHE A 136 1.89 -7.07 3.77
N LEU A 137 2.41 -7.15 2.55
CA LEU A 137 1.60 -7.27 1.33
C LEU A 137 0.82 -8.59 1.29
N LEU A 138 1.43 -9.70 1.70
CA LEU A 138 0.72 -10.98 1.86
C LEU A 138 -0.40 -10.85 2.89
N PHE A 139 -0.12 -10.23 4.04
CA PHE A 139 -1.14 -10.03 5.06
C PHE A 139 -2.32 -9.20 4.54
N ILE A 140 -2.06 -8.09 3.85
CA ILE A 140 -3.10 -7.25 3.25
C ILE A 140 -3.92 -8.06 2.23
N ILE A 141 -3.28 -8.76 1.31
CA ILE A 141 -3.98 -9.46 0.22
C ILE A 141 -4.81 -10.64 0.74
N LEU A 142 -4.32 -11.35 1.75
CA LEU A 142 -4.94 -12.61 2.20
C LEU A 142 -5.93 -12.45 3.36
N THR A 143 -5.74 -11.42 4.21
CA THR A 143 -6.52 -11.29 5.46
C THR A 143 -7.22 -9.95 5.63
N SER A 144 -6.78 -8.90 4.95
CA SER A 144 -7.27 -7.52 5.15
C SER A 144 -7.37 -6.76 3.84
N ASN A 145 -7.98 -7.40 2.85
CA ASN A 145 -8.02 -6.89 1.49
C ASN A 145 -8.96 -5.68 1.35
N PRO A 146 -8.45 -4.46 1.06
CA PRO A 146 -9.28 -3.28 0.94
C PRO A 146 -10.14 -3.25 -0.34
N PHE A 147 -9.95 -4.20 -1.26
CA PHE A 147 -10.65 -4.28 -2.54
C PHE A 147 -11.69 -5.42 -2.61
N ASP A 148 -12.02 -6.04 -1.48
CA ASP A 148 -13.07 -7.06 -1.42
C ASP A 148 -14.41 -6.50 -1.88
N ARG A 149 -15.17 -7.31 -2.66
CA ARG A 149 -16.40 -6.88 -3.35
C ARG A 149 -17.65 -7.48 -2.74
N LEU A 150 -18.70 -6.66 -2.64
CA LEU A 150 -20.04 -7.07 -2.22
C LEU A 150 -20.92 -7.45 -3.42
N LEU A 151 -20.42 -8.30 -4.31
CA LEU A 151 -21.19 -8.76 -5.47
C LEU A 151 -21.90 -10.09 -5.15
N PRO A 152 -23.16 -10.29 -5.61
CA PRO A 152 -23.99 -9.40 -6.43
C PRO A 152 -24.79 -8.37 -5.62
N ASN A 153 -24.76 -8.40 -4.29
CA ASN A 153 -25.63 -7.62 -3.39
C ASN A 153 -24.95 -6.32 -2.96
N VAL A 154 -24.88 -5.35 -3.88
CA VAL A 154 -24.34 -4.02 -3.57
C VAL A 154 -25.39 -3.22 -2.79
N PRO A 155 -25.06 -2.66 -1.59
CA PRO A 155 -25.98 -1.82 -0.84
C PRO A 155 -26.27 -0.51 -1.61
N ALA A 156 -27.47 0.05 -1.41
CA ALA A 156 -27.87 1.31 -2.02
C ALA A 156 -27.11 2.52 -1.45
N ASP A 157 -26.67 2.44 -0.19
CA ASP A 157 -25.80 3.40 0.49
C ASP A 157 -24.91 2.66 1.48
N GLY A 158 -23.84 3.33 1.94
CA GLY A 158 -22.92 2.76 2.90
C GLY A 158 -23.28 3.08 4.36
N GLN A 159 -22.46 2.56 5.28
CA GLN A 159 -22.58 2.83 6.71
C GLN A 159 -21.84 4.13 7.07
N ASP A 160 -22.19 4.72 8.22
CA ASP A 160 -21.50 5.91 8.70
C ASP A 160 -20.04 5.62 9.07
N LEU A 161 -19.19 6.62 8.81
CA LEU A 161 -17.86 6.66 9.39
C LEU A 161 -17.98 6.75 10.92
N ASN A 162 -17.16 5.98 11.64
CA ASN A 162 -17.10 6.06 13.10
C ASN A 162 -16.99 7.53 13.55
N PRO A 163 -17.88 8.05 14.38
CA PRO A 163 -17.90 9.45 14.82
C PRO A 163 -16.57 9.92 15.42
N LEU A 164 -15.82 9.04 16.08
CA LEU A 164 -14.49 9.34 16.62
C LEU A 164 -13.49 9.73 15.52
N LEU A 165 -13.63 9.20 14.31
CA LEU A 165 -12.78 9.50 13.16
C LEU A 165 -13.17 10.79 12.42
N GLN A 166 -14.15 11.54 12.94
CA GLN A 166 -14.49 12.89 12.49
C GLN A 166 -13.76 13.97 13.30
N ASP A 167 -13.01 13.60 14.33
CA ASP A 167 -12.09 14.50 15.04
C ASP A 167 -10.74 14.57 14.30
N ILE A 168 -10.23 15.81 14.10
CA ILE A 168 -9.01 16.04 13.33
C ILE A 168 -7.78 15.40 14.00
N GLY A 169 -7.74 15.33 15.33
CA GLY A 169 -6.65 14.67 16.07
C GLY A 169 -6.61 13.18 15.77
N LEU A 170 -7.79 12.53 15.73
CA LEU A 170 -7.89 11.11 15.44
C LEU A 170 -7.70 10.79 13.95
N ILE A 171 -8.05 11.69 13.05
CA ILE A 171 -7.70 11.57 11.62
C ILE A 171 -6.19 11.54 11.41
N MET A 172 -5.46 12.44 12.09
CA MET A 172 -4.00 12.58 11.93
C MET A 172 -3.20 11.54 12.72
N HIS A 173 -3.81 10.90 13.72
CA HIS A 173 -3.11 9.97 14.61
C HIS A 173 -2.49 8.77 13.88
N PRO A 174 -3.21 8.00 13.03
CA PRO A 174 -2.61 6.88 12.31
C PRO A 174 -1.44 7.28 11.39
N PRO A 175 -1.57 8.31 10.52
CA PRO A 175 -0.44 8.76 9.70
C PRO A 175 0.79 9.21 10.50
N MET A 176 0.61 9.70 11.73
CA MET A 176 1.71 10.14 12.59
C MET A 176 2.39 9.00 13.35
N LEU A 177 1.73 7.84 13.46
CA LEU A 177 2.29 6.64 14.11
C LEU A 177 3.12 5.77 13.18
N TYR A 178 2.84 5.81 11.89
CA TYR A 178 3.52 4.98 10.86
C TYR A 178 4.80 5.66 10.37
#